data_58997426344953966b7c219bbdab1963
#
_entry.id   58997426344953966b7c219bbdab1963
#
_cell.length_a   1.000
_cell.length_b   1.000
_cell.length_c   1.000
_cell.angle_alpha   90.00
_cell.angle_beta   90.00
_cell.angle_gamma   90.00
#
_symmetry.space_group_name_H-M   'P 1'
#
loop_
_entity.id
_entity.type
_entity.pdbx_description
1 polymer ?
#
loop_
_entity_poly.entity_id
_entity_poly.type
_entity_poly.pdbx_seq_one_letter_code
_entity_poly.pdbx_strand_id
1 'polypeptide(L)'
;VSDQNPDAQTEQKTSRTILDTILEGALHEMNRERSGLLLSGLSAGLDIGFGPLMMAVVLTLSPGGFGDLTTELLLASVYSIGFMFVILGRSELFTEHTTLAVIPVLDGQASIRDLGRLWGLVYVGNLVGGLCFTLLVILLMPELGVVTPAAFETIALKLVTHDLPWLFVGGVFAGWLMGLLAWLIAAAQETTSRLILVLVVTGTIGLLHLPHSIAGNVEVLFGLFMSPAITPADYVGFLVLATVGNAFGGAVFVALLKYGHVVRGAN
;
A
#
# COMPACT_ATOMS: atom_id res chain seq x y z
N VAL A 1 -34.99 18.72 26.84
CA VAL A 1 -35.09 17.77 25.73
C VAL A 1 -34.58 18.52 24.53
N SER A 2 -33.31 18.33 24.20
CA SER A 2 -32.68 18.90 22.99
C SER A 2 -33.14 18.06 21.81
N ASP A 3 -33.89 18.65 20.89
CA ASP A 3 -34.17 18.11 19.56
C ASP A 3 -32.85 17.79 18.84
N GLN A 4 -32.45 16.54 18.87
CA GLN A 4 -31.47 16.02 17.95
C GLN A 4 -32.22 15.83 16.62
N ASN A 5 -31.96 16.72 15.68
CA ASN A 5 -32.47 16.63 14.31
C ASN A 5 -31.93 15.31 13.71
N PRO A 6 -32.76 14.29 13.41
CA PRO A 6 -32.29 13.02 12.85
C PRO A 6 -31.82 13.12 11.38
N ASP A 7 -32.01 14.27 10.73
CA ASP A 7 -31.66 14.53 9.34
C ASP A 7 -30.37 15.34 9.17
N ALA A 8 -29.43 15.30 10.11
CA ALA A 8 -28.07 15.73 9.81
C ALA A 8 -27.48 14.76 8.79
N GLN A 9 -27.91 14.89 7.52
CA GLN A 9 -27.22 14.31 6.36
C GLN A 9 -25.76 14.69 6.53
N THR A 10 -24.89 13.69 6.60
CA THR A 10 -23.45 13.89 6.71
C THR A 10 -23.02 14.67 5.46
N GLU A 11 -22.88 15.97 5.61
CA GLU A 11 -22.57 16.87 4.52
C GLU A 11 -21.21 16.46 3.92
N GLN A 12 -21.17 16.24 2.62
CA GLN A 12 -19.96 15.77 1.95
C GLN A 12 -18.82 16.78 2.17
N LYS A 13 -17.66 16.31 2.65
CA LYS A 13 -16.50 17.16 2.86
C LYS A 13 -16.11 17.88 1.57
N THR A 14 -15.85 19.17 1.66
CA THR A 14 -15.31 19.95 0.53
C THR A 14 -13.86 19.51 0.24
N SER A 15 -13.39 19.75 -0.98
CA SER A 15 -11.98 19.46 -1.33
C SER A 15 -10.98 20.20 -0.43
N ARG A 16 -11.35 21.40 0.06
CA ARG A 16 -10.56 22.17 1.01
C ARG A 16 -10.50 21.47 2.37
N THR A 17 -11.64 21.02 2.90
CA THR A 17 -11.69 20.27 4.17
C THR A 17 -10.87 18.97 4.10
N ILE A 18 -10.88 18.27 2.95
CA ILE A 18 -10.06 17.07 2.74
C ILE A 18 -8.58 17.43 2.80
N LEU A 19 -8.17 18.49 2.10
CA LEU A 19 -6.78 18.97 2.10
C LEU A 19 -6.32 19.34 3.50
N ASP A 20 -7.12 20.09 4.25
CA ASP A 20 -6.80 20.52 5.61
C ASP A 20 -6.67 19.31 6.55
N THR A 21 -7.55 18.29 6.42
CA THR A 21 -7.44 17.03 7.16
C THR A 21 -6.12 16.29 6.87
N ILE A 22 -5.69 16.27 5.61
CA ILE A 22 -4.43 15.64 5.20
C ILE A 22 -3.23 16.44 5.75
N LEU A 23 -3.25 17.75 5.63
CA LEU A 23 -2.18 18.61 6.15
C LEU A 23 -1.97 18.42 7.66
N GLU A 24 -3.04 18.47 8.45
CA GLU A 24 -2.97 18.25 9.90
C GLU A 24 -2.40 16.87 10.24
N GLY A 25 -2.92 15.81 9.60
CA GLY A 25 -2.45 14.44 9.81
C GLY A 25 -0.98 14.26 9.44
N ALA A 26 -0.57 14.75 8.26
CA ALA A 26 0.80 14.60 7.79
C ALA A 26 1.81 15.39 8.64
N LEU A 27 1.46 16.60 9.09
CA LEU A 27 2.28 17.38 10.01
C LEU A 27 2.41 16.71 11.38
N HIS A 28 1.33 16.10 11.87
CA HIS A 28 1.39 15.30 13.10
C HIS A 28 2.39 14.15 12.95
N GLU A 29 2.32 13.36 11.88
CA GLU A 29 3.24 12.26 11.63
C GLU A 29 4.70 12.74 11.46
N MET A 30 4.92 13.87 10.78
CA MET A 30 6.25 14.45 10.65
C MET A 30 6.84 14.89 12.00
N ASN A 31 6.04 15.17 13.00
CA ASN A 31 6.50 15.57 14.34
C ASN A 31 6.63 14.40 15.32
N ARG A 32 6.20 13.16 14.93
CA ARG A 32 6.33 11.98 15.79
C ARG A 32 7.79 11.62 16.06
N GLU A 33 8.01 10.97 17.19
CA GLU A 33 9.31 10.40 17.54
C GLU A 33 9.73 9.32 16.55
N ARG A 34 11.05 9.23 16.30
CA ARG A 34 11.61 8.25 15.34
C ARG A 34 11.28 6.81 15.68
N SER A 35 11.31 6.46 16.97
CA SER A 35 10.94 5.13 17.46
C SER A 35 9.48 4.79 17.16
N GLY A 36 8.56 5.74 17.35
CA GLY A 36 7.15 5.58 17.05
C GLY A 36 6.89 5.36 15.55
N LEU A 37 7.54 6.13 14.68
CA LEU A 37 7.43 5.96 13.22
C LEU A 37 8.00 4.60 12.76
N LEU A 38 9.16 4.21 13.30
CA LEU A 38 9.79 2.94 12.94
C LEU A 38 8.93 1.75 13.39
N LEU A 39 8.39 1.78 14.61
CA LEU A 39 7.50 0.72 15.13
C LEU A 39 6.18 0.65 14.35
N SER A 40 5.60 1.80 14.03
CA SER A 40 4.39 1.85 13.20
C SER A 40 4.64 1.32 11.79
N GLY A 41 5.77 1.69 11.18
CA GLY A 41 6.20 1.12 9.89
C GLY A 41 6.46 -0.38 9.96
N LEU A 42 7.08 -0.87 11.05
CA LEU A 42 7.30 -2.31 11.27
C LEU A 42 5.97 -3.06 11.35
N SER A 43 4.99 -2.53 12.12
CA SER A 43 3.64 -3.09 12.20
C SER A 43 2.99 -3.16 10.82
N ALA A 44 3.02 -2.06 10.05
CA ALA A 44 2.45 -2.04 8.70
C ALA A 44 3.11 -3.07 7.78
N GLY A 45 4.44 -3.25 7.89
CA GLY A 45 5.17 -4.26 7.12
C GLY A 45 4.79 -5.70 7.48
N LEU A 46 4.48 -5.98 8.76
CA LEU A 46 3.95 -7.27 9.20
C LEU A 46 2.51 -7.47 8.69
N ASP A 47 1.65 -6.47 8.86
CA ASP A 47 0.23 -6.56 8.56
C ASP A 47 -0.05 -6.69 7.06
N ILE A 48 0.71 -5.98 6.21
CA ILE A 48 0.55 -6.04 4.76
C ILE A 48 0.78 -7.44 4.20
N GLY A 49 1.63 -8.23 4.84
CA GLY A 49 1.99 -9.58 4.42
C GLY A 49 0.82 -10.57 4.39
N PHE A 50 -0.27 -10.29 5.13
CA PHE A 50 -1.46 -11.16 5.10
C PHE A 50 -2.15 -11.18 3.73
N GLY A 51 -2.06 -10.12 2.93
CA GLY A 51 -2.58 -10.12 1.55
C GLY A 51 -1.87 -11.17 0.67
N PRO A 52 -0.55 -11.07 0.47
CA PRO A 52 0.25 -12.07 -0.25
C PRO A 52 0.13 -13.49 0.31
N LEU A 53 0.06 -13.65 1.64
CA LEU A 53 -0.18 -14.96 2.25
C LEU A 53 -1.53 -15.55 1.80
N MET A 54 -2.61 -14.78 1.84
CA MET A 54 -3.92 -15.26 1.43
C MET A 54 -3.97 -15.56 -0.07
N MET A 55 -3.23 -14.83 -0.90
CA MET A 55 -3.06 -15.19 -2.32
C MET A 55 -2.40 -16.57 -2.47
N ALA A 56 -1.33 -16.84 -1.71
CA ALA A 56 -0.66 -18.15 -1.73
C ALA A 56 -1.58 -19.28 -1.25
N VAL A 57 -2.43 -19.03 -0.25
CA VAL A 57 -3.47 -19.99 0.20
C VAL A 57 -4.47 -20.28 -0.91
N VAL A 58 -5.01 -19.25 -1.58
CA VAL A 58 -5.95 -19.41 -2.70
C VAL A 58 -5.34 -20.26 -3.82
N LEU A 59 -4.11 -19.98 -4.23
CA LEU A 59 -3.40 -20.74 -5.26
C LEU A 59 -3.15 -22.20 -4.84
N THR A 60 -2.83 -22.43 -3.57
CA THR A 60 -2.61 -23.77 -3.03
C THR A 60 -3.89 -24.61 -3.03
N LEU A 61 -5.03 -24.01 -2.65
CA LEU A 61 -6.32 -24.70 -2.58
C LEU A 61 -6.99 -24.88 -3.94
N SER A 62 -6.50 -24.23 -4.98
CA SER A 62 -7.09 -24.26 -6.32
C SER A 62 -6.07 -24.70 -7.38
N PRO A 63 -5.47 -25.90 -7.27
CA PRO A 63 -4.39 -26.32 -8.17
C PRO A 63 -4.83 -26.47 -9.64
N GLY A 64 -6.13 -26.52 -9.93
CA GLY A 64 -6.70 -26.52 -11.29
C GLY A 64 -7.38 -25.21 -11.68
N GLY A 65 -7.36 -24.21 -10.77
CA GLY A 65 -8.06 -22.94 -10.92
C GLY A 65 -9.60 -23.07 -10.88
N PHE A 66 -10.26 -21.95 -10.60
CA PHE A 66 -11.73 -21.82 -10.77
C PHE A 66 -12.10 -21.28 -12.16
N GLY A 67 -11.18 -21.35 -13.12
CA GLY A 67 -11.16 -20.54 -14.33
C GLY A 67 -10.41 -19.24 -14.11
N ASP A 68 -9.72 -18.75 -15.15
CA ASP A 68 -8.75 -17.65 -15.03
C ASP A 68 -9.35 -16.40 -14.39
N LEU A 69 -10.52 -15.96 -14.85
CA LEU A 69 -11.18 -14.75 -14.32
C LEU A 69 -11.53 -14.88 -12.83
N THR A 70 -12.11 -16.02 -12.41
CA THR A 70 -12.51 -16.22 -11.01
C THR A 70 -11.28 -16.26 -10.10
N THR A 71 -10.22 -16.93 -10.53
CA THR A 71 -8.96 -16.99 -9.78
C THR A 71 -8.36 -15.57 -9.62
N GLU A 72 -8.27 -14.79 -10.69
CA GLU A 72 -7.71 -13.43 -10.60
C GLU A 72 -8.56 -12.49 -9.72
N LEU A 73 -9.90 -12.59 -9.78
CA LEU A 73 -10.78 -11.82 -8.91
C LEU A 73 -10.65 -12.21 -7.43
N LEU A 74 -10.48 -13.50 -7.13
CA LEU A 74 -10.21 -13.96 -5.77
C LEU A 74 -8.86 -13.47 -5.27
N LEU A 75 -7.80 -13.60 -6.08
CA LEU A 75 -6.46 -13.10 -5.72
C LEU A 75 -6.49 -11.60 -5.44
N ALA A 76 -7.14 -10.81 -6.31
CA ALA A 76 -7.30 -9.37 -6.13
C ALA A 76 -8.07 -9.03 -4.84
N SER A 77 -9.12 -9.80 -4.53
CA SER A 77 -9.93 -9.57 -3.32
C SER A 77 -9.14 -9.86 -2.04
N VAL A 78 -8.44 -11.01 -1.98
CA VAL A 78 -7.66 -11.38 -0.78
C VAL A 78 -6.38 -10.56 -0.63
N TYR A 79 -5.81 -10.04 -1.73
CA TYR A 79 -4.69 -9.10 -1.70
C TYR A 79 -5.01 -7.87 -0.84
N SER A 80 -6.25 -7.40 -0.89
CA SER A 80 -6.70 -6.22 -0.14
C SER A 80 -6.71 -6.42 1.38
N ILE A 81 -6.68 -7.66 1.89
CA ILE A 81 -6.78 -7.96 3.33
C ILE A 81 -5.63 -7.28 4.11
N GLY A 82 -4.40 -7.39 3.62
CA GLY A 82 -3.25 -6.76 4.26
C GLY A 82 -3.40 -5.23 4.34
N PHE A 83 -3.89 -4.60 3.27
CA PHE A 83 -4.16 -3.15 3.26
C PHE A 83 -5.28 -2.75 4.21
N MET A 84 -6.33 -3.58 4.36
CA MET A 84 -7.37 -3.34 5.35
C MET A 84 -6.80 -3.29 6.76
N PHE A 85 -5.91 -4.22 7.11
CA PHE A 85 -5.26 -4.25 8.42
C PHE A 85 -4.40 -3.01 8.65
N VAL A 86 -3.59 -2.62 7.68
CA VAL A 86 -2.72 -1.44 7.76
C VAL A 86 -3.55 -0.15 7.90
N ILE A 87 -4.48 0.09 6.98
CA ILE A 87 -5.21 1.36 6.89
C ILE A 87 -6.18 1.54 8.07
N LEU A 88 -6.93 0.49 8.43
CA LEU A 88 -7.84 0.56 9.57
C LEU A 88 -7.11 0.45 10.91
N GLY A 89 -5.99 -0.26 10.95
CA GLY A 89 -5.08 -0.34 12.10
C GLY A 89 -4.28 0.94 12.32
N ARG A 90 -4.29 1.89 11.34
CA ARG A 90 -3.54 3.15 11.37
C ARG A 90 -2.04 2.95 11.54
N SER A 91 -1.48 1.93 10.89
CA SER A 91 -0.05 1.70 10.78
C SER A 91 0.50 2.46 9.56
N GLU A 92 1.73 3.00 9.68
CA GLU A 92 2.29 3.88 8.66
C GLU A 92 2.80 3.08 7.46
N LEU A 93 2.21 3.32 6.29
CA LEU A 93 2.61 2.71 5.03
C LEU A 93 3.33 3.73 4.14
N PHE A 94 4.54 3.39 3.67
CA PHE A 94 5.35 4.27 2.84
C PHE A 94 4.60 4.80 1.62
N THR A 95 3.85 3.95 0.93
CA THR A 95 3.14 4.31 -0.31
C THR A 95 1.97 5.27 -0.10
N GLU A 96 1.40 5.37 1.09
CA GLU A 96 0.45 6.43 1.45
C GLU A 96 1.19 7.76 1.65
N HIS A 97 2.34 7.71 2.32
CA HIS A 97 3.17 8.89 2.57
C HIS A 97 3.83 9.46 1.32
N THR A 98 3.88 8.71 0.20
CA THR A 98 4.31 9.29 -1.08
C THR A 98 3.37 10.40 -1.58
N THR A 99 2.16 10.45 -1.05
CA THR A 99 1.19 11.54 -1.28
C THR A 99 1.05 12.43 -0.04
N LEU A 100 0.67 11.83 1.09
CA LEU A 100 0.28 12.59 2.29
C LEU A 100 1.41 13.49 2.79
N ALA A 101 2.64 12.98 2.87
CA ALA A 101 3.79 13.72 3.38
C ALA A 101 4.37 14.75 2.38
N VAL A 102 4.04 14.64 1.10
CA VAL A 102 4.47 15.62 0.08
C VAL A 102 3.64 16.90 0.16
N ILE A 103 2.37 16.81 0.53
CA ILE A 103 1.44 17.95 0.58
C ILE A 103 1.93 19.06 1.54
N PRO A 104 2.37 18.79 2.78
CA PRO A 104 2.93 19.85 3.65
C PRO A 104 4.19 20.54 3.09
N VAL A 105 4.98 19.80 2.30
CA VAL A 105 6.17 20.39 1.64
C VAL A 105 5.72 21.34 0.51
N LEU A 106 4.72 20.96 -0.27
CA LEU A 106 4.15 21.82 -1.32
C LEU A 106 3.48 23.08 -0.73
N ASP A 107 2.88 22.95 0.47
CA ASP A 107 2.24 24.04 1.19
C ASP A 107 3.24 24.93 1.96
N GLY A 108 4.54 24.58 1.98
CA GLY A 108 5.58 25.32 2.65
C GLY A 108 5.60 25.17 4.18
N GLN A 109 4.84 24.23 4.74
CA GLN A 109 4.76 23.95 6.18
C GLN A 109 5.78 22.91 6.67
N ALA A 110 6.43 22.17 5.75
CA ALA A 110 7.45 21.18 6.07
C ALA A 110 8.63 21.27 5.10
N SER A 111 9.79 20.79 5.53
CA SER A 111 10.99 20.75 4.70
C SER A 111 11.15 19.39 3.98
N ILE A 112 11.93 19.38 2.89
CA ILE A 112 12.35 18.12 2.21
C ILE A 112 13.11 17.19 3.18
N ARG A 113 13.78 17.74 4.18
CA ARG A 113 14.48 16.95 5.20
C ARG A 113 13.48 16.21 6.10
N ASP A 114 12.37 16.85 6.47
CA ASP A 114 11.30 16.21 7.27
C ASP A 114 10.63 15.11 6.46
N LEU A 115 10.34 15.35 5.18
CA LEU A 115 9.85 14.36 4.23
C LEU A 115 10.80 13.16 4.13
N GLY A 116 12.09 13.41 3.87
CA GLY A 116 13.08 12.33 3.75
C GLY A 116 13.25 11.52 5.04
N ARG A 117 13.15 12.17 6.20
CA ARG A 117 13.17 11.51 7.50
C ARG A 117 11.97 10.58 7.68
N LEU A 118 10.76 11.06 7.41
CA LEU A 118 9.54 10.30 7.52
C LEU A 118 9.57 9.10 6.55
N TRP A 119 9.83 9.37 5.28
CA TRP A 119 9.92 8.33 4.25
C TRP A 119 10.95 7.25 4.60
N GLY A 120 12.15 7.65 5.04
CA GLY A 120 13.22 6.70 5.37
C GLY A 120 12.85 5.80 6.56
N LEU A 121 12.29 6.36 7.64
CA LEU A 121 11.92 5.59 8.82
C LEU A 121 10.76 4.63 8.54
N VAL A 122 9.70 5.12 7.90
CA VAL A 122 8.54 4.28 7.57
C VAL A 122 8.93 3.20 6.56
N TYR A 123 9.68 3.56 5.51
CA TYR A 123 10.13 2.59 4.50
C TYR A 123 10.97 1.46 5.09
N VAL A 124 11.98 1.80 5.90
CA VAL A 124 12.82 0.78 6.57
C VAL A 124 11.97 -0.08 7.50
N GLY A 125 11.06 0.52 8.29
CA GLY A 125 10.13 -0.22 9.12
C GLY A 125 9.28 -1.20 8.32
N ASN A 126 8.68 -0.74 7.20
CA ASN A 126 7.86 -1.59 6.33
C ASN A 126 8.67 -2.77 5.74
N LEU A 127 9.89 -2.51 5.24
CA LEU A 127 10.73 -3.59 4.68
C LEU A 127 11.14 -4.62 5.73
N VAL A 128 11.54 -4.17 6.92
CA VAL A 128 11.91 -5.07 8.02
C VAL A 128 10.72 -5.88 8.49
N GLY A 129 9.54 -5.25 8.66
CA GLY A 129 8.30 -5.93 9.00
C GLY A 129 7.91 -6.99 7.97
N GLY A 130 7.95 -6.64 6.68
CA GLY A 130 7.68 -7.56 5.57
C GLY A 130 8.66 -8.74 5.53
N LEU A 131 9.96 -8.49 5.77
CA LEU A 131 10.95 -9.56 5.86
C LEU A 131 10.68 -10.48 7.05
N CYS A 132 10.41 -9.95 8.25
CA CYS A 132 10.08 -10.74 9.42
C CYS A 132 8.83 -11.60 9.18
N PHE A 133 7.77 -11.02 8.58
CA PHE A 133 6.57 -11.76 8.21
C PHE A 133 6.88 -12.88 7.21
N THR A 134 7.64 -12.57 6.17
CA THR A 134 8.07 -13.57 5.17
C THR A 134 8.76 -14.75 5.81
N LEU A 135 9.77 -14.50 6.68
CA LEU A 135 10.51 -15.56 7.34
C LEU A 135 9.62 -16.45 8.21
N LEU A 136 8.68 -15.86 8.95
CA LEU A 136 7.70 -16.64 9.73
C LEU A 136 6.81 -17.50 8.84
N VAL A 137 6.31 -16.94 7.73
CA VAL A 137 5.38 -17.62 6.82
C VAL A 137 6.06 -18.78 6.09
N ILE A 138 7.25 -18.58 5.53
CA ILE A 138 7.94 -19.64 4.76
C ILE A 138 8.41 -20.80 5.64
N LEU A 139 8.63 -20.57 6.94
CA LEU A 139 8.96 -21.63 7.90
C LEU A 139 7.72 -22.39 8.38
N LEU A 140 6.60 -21.69 8.59
CA LEU A 140 5.43 -22.26 9.24
C LEU A 140 4.40 -22.85 8.27
N MET A 141 4.06 -22.12 7.19
CA MET A 141 2.89 -22.48 6.35
C MET A 141 3.09 -23.75 5.51
N PRO A 142 4.28 -24.04 4.96
CA PRO A 142 4.53 -25.33 4.32
C PRO A 142 4.47 -26.50 5.29
N GLU A 143 5.02 -26.38 6.50
CA GLU A 143 4.98 -27.42 7.53
C GLU A 143 3.55 -27.73 8.00
N LEU A 144 2.69 -26.72 8.05
CA LEU A 144 1.26 -26.89 8.35
C LEU A 144 0.45 -27.41 7.17
N GLY A 145 1.05 -27.57 5.99
CA GLY A 145 0.38 -27.98 4.77
C GLY A 145 -0.64 -26.94 4.22
N VAL A 146 -0.51 -25.67 4.63
CA VAL A 146 -1.44 -24.59 4.25
C VAL A 146 -1.06 -23.96 2.92
N VAL A 147 0.27 -23.83 2.64
CA VAL A 147 0.77 -23.21 1.41
C VAL A 147 1.87 -24.07 0.79
N THR A 148 1.81 -24.23 -0.53
CA THR A 148 2.86 -24.92 -1.30
C THR A 148 3.96 -23.95 -1.75
N PRO A 149 5.22 -24.40 -1.85
CA PRO A 149 6.32 -23.59 -2.43
C PRO A 149 6.01 -23.04 -3.81
N ALA A 150 5.30 -23.83 -4.65
CA ALA A 150 4.90 -23.41 -5.99
C ALA A 150 3.93 -22.20 -5.99
N ALA A 151 3.09 -22.05 -4.97
CA ALA A 151 2.22 -20.90 -4.84
C ALA A 151 3.01 -19.62 -4.59
N PHE A 152 4.04 -19.66 -3.76
CA PHE A 152 4.94 -18.53 -3.52
C PHE A 152 5.71 -18.13 -4.78
N GLU A 153 6.22 -19.10 -5.53
CA GLU A 153 6.89 -18.87 -6.81
C GLU A 153 5.96 -18.18 -7.82
N THR A 154 4.73 -18.68 -7.94
CA THR A 154 3.73 -18.16 -8.88
C THR A 154 3.44 -16.68 -8.62
N ILE A 155 3.27 -16.27 -7.36
CA ILE A 155 3.01 -14.87 -6.99
C ILE A 155 4.20 -13.98 -7.36
N ALA A 156 5.40 -14.39 -6.99
CA ALA A 156 6.61 -13.61 -7.21
C ALA A 156 6.93 -13.44 -8.70
N LEU A 157 6.78 -14.49 -9.50
CA LEU A 157 7.04 -14.45 -10.95
C LEU A 157 6.16 -13.41 -11.67
N LYS A 158 4.92 -13.20 -11.24
CA LYS A 158 4.04 -12.17 -11.81
C LYS A 158 4.62 -10.76 -11.70
N LEU A 159 5.49 -10.51 -10.72
CA LEU A 159 6.08 -9.19 -10.49
C LEU A 159 7.47 -9.02 -11.10
N VAL A 160 8.28 -10.09 -11.21
CA VAL A 160 9.69 -9.96 -11.61
C VAL A 160 9.97 -10.33 -13.08
N THR A 161 9.01 -10.89 -13.80
CA THR A 161 9.19 -11.30 -15.20
C THR A 161 9.07 -10.17 -16.22
N HIS A 162 8.66 -8.97 -15.78
CA HIS A 162 8.53 -7.81 -16.65
C HIS A 162 9.85 -7.09 -16.87
N ASP A 163 10.04 -6.52 -18.06
CA ASP A 163 11.18 -5.64 -18.35
C ASP A 163 11.18 -4.42 -17.42
N LEU A 164 12.38 -3.97 -17.04
CA LEU A 164 12.59 -2.89 -16.07
C LEU A 164 11.79 -1.60 -16.34
N PRO A 165 11.64 -1.10 -17.59
CA PRO A 165 10.80 0.08 -17.85
C PRO A 165 9.33 -0.13 -17.45
N TRP A 166 8.79 -1.33 -17.67
CA TRP A 166 7.40 -1.64 -17.36
C TRP A 166 7.17 -1.81 -15.85
N LEU A 167 8.17 -2.31 -15.11
CA LEU A 167 8.15 -2.31 -13.65
C LEU A 167 8.06 -0.89 -13.09
N PHE A 168 8.83 0.05 -13.64
CA PHE A 168 8.74 1.46 -13.22
C PHE A 168 7.36 2.05 -13.55
N VAL A 169 6.89 1.91 -14.79
CA VAL A 169 5.58 2.47 -15.23
C VAL A 169 4.44 1.84 -14.44
N GLY A 170 4.43 0.52 -14.25
CA GLY A 170 3.45 -0.16 -13.39
C GLY A 170 3.50 0.36 -11.94
N GLY A 171 4.72 0.59 -11.43
CA GLY A 171 4.93 1.21 -10.13
C GLY A 171 4.34 2.63 -10.03
N VAL A 172 4.43 3.43 -11.09
CA VAL A 172 3.79 4.76 -11.15
C VAL A 172 2.27 4.63 -11.01
N PHE A 173 1.64 3.69 -11.69
CA PHE A 173 0.20 3.43 -11.55
C PHE A 173 -0.17 2.97 -10.15
N ALA A 174 0.60 2.05 -9.55
CA ALA A 174 0.38 1.61 -8.17
C ALA A 174 0.47 2.78 -7.17
N GLY A 175 1.50 3.62 -7.30
CA GLY A 175 1.66 4.81 -6.45
C GLY A 175 0.55 5.84 -6.65
N TRP A 176 0.09 6.03 -7.89
CA TRP A 176 -1.07 6.89 -8.18
C TRP A 176 -2.33 6.36 -7.48
N LEU A 177 -2.63 5.06 -7.60
CA LEU A 177 -3.77 4.44 -6.93
C LEU A 177 -3.67 4.54 -5.41
N MET A 178 -2.50 4.30 -4.82
CA MET A 178 -2.30 4.45 -3.37
C MET A 178 -2.45 5.90 -2.90
N GLY A 179 -1.94 6.86 -3.64
CA GLY A 179 -2.15 8.27 -3.34
C GLY A 179 -3.63 8.67 -3.46
N LEU A 180 -4.32 8.16 -4.48
CA LEU A 180 -5.77 8.37 -4.64
C LEU A 180 -6.53 7.74 -3.47
N LEU A 181 -6.15 6.52 -3.03
CA LEU A 181 -6.74 5.87 -1.86
C LEU A 181 -6.58 6.74 -0.62
N ALA A 182 -5.37 7.25 -0.34
CA ALA A 182 -5.10 8.13 0.80
C ALA A 182 -6.01 9.38 0.80
N TRP A 183 -6.20 10.00 -0.37
CA TRP A 183 -7.12 11.13 -0.53
C TRP A 183 -8.58 10.73 -0.27
N LEU A 184 -9.02 9.60 -0.80
CA LEU A 184 -10.40 9.10 -0.64
C LEU A 184 -10.68 8.68 0.81
N ILE A 185 -9.71 8.09 1.51
CA ILE A 185 -9.81 7.75 2.95
C ILE A 185 -9.96 9.01 3.80
N ALA A 186 -9.26 10.09 3.48
CA ALA A 186 -9.42 11.39 4.16
C ALA A 186 -10.79 12.03 3.91
N ALA A 187 -11.39 11.77 2.74
CA ALA A 187 -12.75 12.20 2.41
C ALA A 187 -13.83 11.37 3.13
N ALA A 188 -13.59 10.06 3.29
CA ALA A 188 -14.56 9.13 3.86
C ALA A 188 -14.78 9.34 5.36
N GLN A 189 -16.04 9.35 5.78
CA GLN A 189 -16.44 9.59 7.17
C GLN A 189 -16.68 8.29 7.94
N GLU A 190 -17.16 7.25 7.25
CA GLU A 190 -17.53 5.98 7.85
C GLU A 190 -16.49 4.88 7.60
N THR A 191 -16.32 3.99 8.59
CA THR A 191 -15.40 2.85 8.48
C THR A 191 -15.78 1.90 7.35
N THR A 192 -17.08 1.66 7.12
CA THR A 192 -17.56 0.82 6.02
C THR A 192 -17.18 1.40 4.65
N SER A 193 -17.34 2.70 4.47
CA SER A 193 -16.92 3.39 3.24
C SER A 193 -15.40 3.25 3.02
N ARG A 194 -14.60 3.37 4.07
CA ARG A 194 -13.15 3.16 4.00
C ARG A 194 -12.79 1.74 3.59
N LEU A 195 -13.45 0.72 4.17
CA LEU A 195 -13.27 -0.69 3.80
C LEU A 195 -13.52 -0.93 2.31
N ILE A 196 -14.62 -0.39 1.78
CA ILE A 196 -14.98 -0.53 0.37
C ILE A 196 -13.94 0.16 -0.51
N LEU A 197 -13.48 1.37 -0.14
CA LEU A 197 -12.45 2.08 -0.89
C LEU A 197 -11.12 1.30 -0.90
N VAL A 198 -10.71 0.75 0.23
CA VAL A 198 -9.51 -0.11 0.30
C VAL A 198 -9.69 -1.30 -0.63
N LEU A 199 -10.79 -2.05 -0.52
CA LEU A 199 -11.05 -3.22 -1.36
C LEU A 199 -10.98 -2.89 -2.85
N VAL A 200 -11.66 -1.83 -3.29
CA VAL A 200 -11.73 -1.45 -4.70
C VAL A 200 -10.37 -1.01 -5.23
N VAL A 201 -9.69 -0.11 -4.51
CA VAL A 201 -8.43 0.47 -5.02
C VAL A 201 -7.29 -0.54 -4.94
N THR A 202 -7.11 -1.22 -3.81
CA THR A 202 -6.02 -2.21 -3.67
C THR A 202 -6.32 -3.50 -4.43
N GLY A 203 -7.60 -3.89 -4.54
CA GLY A 203 -8.03 -4.95 -5.43
C GLY A 203 -7.72 -4.65 -6.90
N THR A 204 -7.83 -3.38 -7.33
CA THR A 204 -7.39 -2.96 -8.67
C THR A 204 -5.87 -3.12 -8.83
N ILE A 205 -5.07 -2.77 -7.82
CA ILE A 205 -3.61 -2.99 -7.84
C ILE A 205 -3.31 -4.48 -8.00
N GLY A 206 -3.97 -5.34 -7.20
CA GLY A 206 -3.80 -6.79 -7.25
C GLY A 206 -4.24 -7.40 -8.59
N LEU A 207 -5.40 -7.00 -9.12
CA LEU A 207 -5.94 -7.50 -10.38
C LEU A 207 -5.06 -7.17 -11.59
N LEU A 208 -4.45 -5.99 -11.58
CA LEU A 208 -3.56 -5.52 -12.64
C LEU A 208 -2.10 -5.92 -12.40
N HIS A 209 -1.80 -6.66 -11.34
CA HIS A 209 -0.43 -7.04 -10.93
C HIS A 209 0.56 -5.85 -10.91
N LEU A 210 0.08 -4.69 -10.43
CA LEU A 210 0.91 -3.49 -10.41
C LEU A 210 1.99 -3.59 -9.33
N PRO A 211 3.24 -3.21 -9.63
CA PRO A 211 4.34 -3.24 -8.68
C PRO A 211 4.13 -2.28 -7.50
N HIS A 212 3.69 -2.81 -6.37
CA HIS A 212 3.59 -2.09 -5.10
C HIS A 212 4.80 -2.41 -4.23
N SER A 213 5.60 -1.40 -3.88
CA SER A 213 6.92 -1.61 -3.26
C SER A 213 6.88 -2.39 -1.93
N ILE A 214 5.85 -2.22 -1.11
CA ILE A 214 5.80 -2.85 0.22
C ILE A 214 5.09 -4.21 0.19
N ALA A 215 3.91 -4.33 -0.42
CA ALA A 215 3.24 -5.62 -0.57
C ALA A 215 4.04 -6.55 -1.48
N GLY A 216 4.50 -6.04 -2.64
CA GLY A 216 5.34 -6.78 -3.56
C GLY A 216 6.71 -7.15 -2.97
N ASN A 217 7.24 -6.39 -2.00
CA ASN A 217 8.41 -6.81 -1.22
C ASN A 217 8.17 -8.20 -0.58
N VAL A 218 7.02 -8.40 0.06
CA VAL A 218 6.67 -9.70 0.67
C VAL A 218 6.47 -10.77 -0.41
N GLU A 219 5.76 -10.44 -1.50
CA GLU A 219 5.51 -11.37 -2.60
C GLU A 219 6.80 -11.88 -3.24
N VAL A 220 7.73 -10.96 -3.55
CA VAL A 220 9.00 -11.33 -4.17
C VAL A 220 9.93 -12.03 -3.19
N LEU A 221 9.94 -11.65 -1.89
CA LEU A 221 10.70 -12.36 -0.86
C LEU A 221 10.20 -13.80 -0.68
N PHE A 222 8.90 -14.07 -0.75
CA PHE A 222 8.38 -15.45 -0.75
C PHE A 222 9.03 -16.28 -1.86
N GLY A 223 9.03 -15.78 -3.08
CA GLY A 223 9.67 -16.47 -4.21
C GLY A 223 11.17 -16.58 -4.06
N LEU A 224 11.85 -15.51 -3.62
CA LEU A 224 13.31 -15.49 -3.45
C LEU A 224 13.80 -16.58 -2.49
N PHE A 225 13.05 -16.86 -1.42
CA PHE A 225 13.44 -17.87 -0.43
C PHE A 225 12.92 -19.27 -0.77
N MET A 226 11.88 -19.41 -1.58
CA MET A 226 11.21 -20.69 -1.82
C MET A 226 11.40 -21.23 -3.24
N SER A 227 12.04 -20.47 -4.15
CA SER A 227 12.23 -20.85 -5.55
C SER A 227 13.60 -20.46 -6.10
N PRO A 228 14.29 -21.35 -6.83
CA PRO A 228 15.51 -21.02 -7.52
C PRO A 228 15.29 -20.12 -8.77
N ALA A 229 14.04 -19.92 -9.19
CA ALA A 229 13.71 -19.11 -10.36
C ALA A 229 13.82 -17.61 -10.11
N ILE A 230 13.92 -17.18 -8.84
CA ILE A 230 14.00 -15.77 -8.47
C ILE A 230 15.32 -15.48 -7.79
N THR A 231 16.05 -14.52 -8.35
CA THR A 231 17.39 -14.16 -7.89
C THR A 231 17.39 -12.91 -7.01
N PRO A 232 18.42 -12.68 -6.19
CA PRO A 232 18.59 -11.42 -5.47
C PRO A 232 18.61 -10.18 -6.39
N ALA A 233 19.06 -10.32 -7.63
CA ALA A 233 19.06 -9.24 -8.60
C ALA A 233 17.63 -8.87 -9.03
N ASP A 234 16.76 -9.85 -9.23
CA ASP A 234 15.35 -9.64 -9.55
C ASP A 234 14.64 -8.92 -8.39
N TYR A 235 14.90 -9.34 -7.16
CA TYR A 235 14.36 -8.68 -5.97
C TYR A 235 14.79 -7.22 -5.86
N VAL A 236 16.09 -6.94 -6.00
CA VAL A 236 16.61 -5.57 -5.92
C VAL A 236 16.07 -4.71 -7.06
N GLY A 237 16.07 -5.23 -8.28
CA GLY A 237 15.51 -4.55 -9.45
C GLY A 237 14.04 -4.18 -9.26
N PHE A 238 13.23 -5.16 -8.85
CA PHE A 238 11.83 -4.94 -8.50
C PHE A 238 11.68 -3.87 -7.42
N LEU A 239 12.34 -4.03 -6.28
CA LEU A 239 12.17 -3.14 -5.13
C LEU A 239 12.53 -1.69 -5.46
N VAL A 240 13.65 -1.46 -6.15
CA VAL A 240 14.09 -0.11 -6.53
C VAL A 240 13.08 0.53 -7.49
N LEU A 241 12.69 -0.16 -8.55
CA LEU A 241 11.82 0.41 -9.58
C LEU A 241 10.39 0.60 -9.09
N ALA A 242 9.86 -0.35 -8.32
CA ALA A 242 8.56 -0.21 -7.68
C ALA A 242 8.55 0.97 -6.69
N THR A 243 9.60 1.12 -5.86
CA THR A 243 9.70 2.22 -4.89
C THR A 243 9.74 3.58 -5.57
N VAL A 244 10.60 3.75 -6.57
CA VAL A 244 10.71 5.03 -7.29
C VAL A 244 9.45 5.32 -8.08
N GLY A 245 8.86 4.31 -8.72
CA GLY A 245 7.59 4.42 -9.43
C GLY A 245 6.45 4.83 -8.49
N ASN A 246 6.31 4.14 -7.33
CA ASN A 246 5.27 4.47 -6.35
C ASN A 246 5.44 5.90 -5.81
N ALA A 247 6.67 6.31 -5.47
CA ALA A 247 6.93 7.66 -5.01
C ALA A 247 6.58 8.71 -6.06
N PHE A 248 6.95 8.47 -7.32
CA PHE A 248 6.61 9.37 -8.43
C PHE A 248 5.09 9.42 -8.65
N GLY A 249 4.41 8.28 -8.67
CA GLY A 249 2.96 8.17 -8.88
C GLY A 249 2.16 8.94 -7.83
N GLY A 250 2.46 8.71 -6.56
CA GLY A 250 1.80 9.39 -5.42
C GLY A 250 2.09 10.90 -5.37
N ALA A 251 3.35 11.27 -5.53
CA ALA A 251 3.77 12.68 -5.43
C ALA A 251 3.25 13.52 -6.60
N VAL A 252 3.36 13.04 -7.85
CA VAL A 252 3.03 13.84 -9.03
C VAL A 252 1.53 13.77 -9.34
N PHE A 253 0.98 12.55 -9.48
CA PHE A 253 -0.40 12.39 -9.95
C PHE A 253 -1.46 12.65 -8.87
N VAL A 254 -1.10 12.61 -7.60
CA VAL A 254 -2.04 12.92 -6.53
C VAL A 254 -1.62 14.15 -5.75
N ALA A 255 -0.49 14.15 -5.05
CA ALA A 255 -0.13 15.27 -4.19
C ALA A 255 -0.10 16.60 -4.98
N LEU A 256 0.70 16.67 -6.04
CA LEU A 256 0.85 17.91 -6.83
C LEU A 256 -0.46 18.33 -7.52
N LEU A 257 -1.17 17.38 -8.16
CA LEU A 257 -2.39 17.71 -8.91
C LEU A 257 -3.56 18.07 -7.99
N LYS A 258 -3.78 17.30 -6.90
CA LYS A 258 -4.88 17.58 -5.96
C LYS A 258 -4.62 18.87 -5.18
N TYR A 259 -3.38 19.07 -4.68
CA TYR A 259 -2.99 20.32 -4.04
C TYR A 259 -3.20 21.51 -4.98
N GLY A 260 -2.65 21.43 -6.20
CA GLY A 260 -2.78 22.49 -7.19
C GLY A 260 -4.24 22.80 -7.58
N HIS A 261 -5.09 21.77 -7.72
CA HIS A 261 -6.50 21.93 -8.00
C HIS A 261 -7.24 22.66 -6.87
N VAL A 262 -7.02 22.26 -5.61
CA VAL A 262 -7.72 22.85 -4.46
C VAL A 262 -7.26 24.27 -4.22
N VAL A 263 -5.94 24.54 -4.25
CA VAL A 263 -5.40 25.87 -3.97
C VAL A 263 -5.74 26.89 -5.06
N ARG A 264 -5.74 26.46 -6.35
CA ARG A 264 -6.08 27.35 -7.46
C ARG A 264 -7.58 27.50 -7.70
N GLY A 265 -8.39 26.52 -7.28
CA GLY A 265 -9.85 26.58 -7.38
C GLY A 265 -10.53 27.37 -6.27
N ALA A 266 -9.79 27.85 -5.29
CA ALA A 266 -10.29 28.67 -4.18
C ALA A 266 -10.30 30.19 -4.49
N ASN A 267 -9.96 30.59 -5.73
CA ASN A 267 -9.97 32.00 -6.18
C ASN A 267 -11.23 32.30 -7.01
#